data_43d6bf4dbf4bd1e27085f2c9d6d4ab5c
#
_entry.id   43d6bf4dbf4bd1e27085f2c9d6d4ab5c
#
_cell.length_a   1.000
_cell.length_b   1.000
_cell.length_c   1.000
_cell.angle_alpha   90.00
_cell.angle_beta   90.00
_cell.angle_gamma   90.00
#
_symmetry.space_group_name_H-M   'P 1'
#
loop_
_entity.id
_entity.type
_entity.pdbx_description
1 polymer ?
#
loop_
_entity_poly.entity_id
_entity_poly.type
_entity_poly.pdbx_seq_one_letter_code
_entity_poly.pdbx_strand_id
1 'polypeptide(L)'
;MALLADVTREEQRTKAMAAMGMSIGLSFVVAFSLGPWLTSLVGISGLFFVTTIMGLIAIAMLLLVPKVTRHHRNYQQGYMAQLKQVIQMGDLNRLHVSVFALHLLLTAMFIYVPSQLIEFAHIPLASHGLVYLPLLVISLFFAFPSIIIAEKYRKMRGIFLTAITGIIAGLLLLIFGYQSKYVLLAGLGIFFIAFNVMEALLPSWLSKSAPIQSKATAMGVNASSQFLGAFFGGTLGGQLLMLHNTAIGWSVLAGIAIIWLLISFGLAQPRYLSSIVLPLPQVQQVNEWTTQLLAIRGIEEVVVMPDQQVAYIKVDKQSLDDASRRDLTQLFGKEVAI
;
A
#
# COMPACT_ATOMS: atom_id res chain seq x y z
N MET A 1 -6.33 1.18 -9.95
CA MET A 1 -6.31 2.28 -8.96
C MET A 1 -6.52 3.64 -9.61
N ALA A 2 -5.65 4.10 -10.54
CA ALA A 2 -5.79 5.41 -11.17
C ALA A 2 -7.12 5.57 -11.92
N LEU A 3 -7.49 4.61 -12.77
CA LEU A 3 -8.77 4.62 -13.50
C LEU A 3 -9.97 4.70 -12.56
N LEU A 4 -9.97 3.94 -11.47
CA LEU A 4 -11.04 3.94 -10.47
C LEU A 4 -11.17 5.31 -9.81
N ALA A 5 -10.04 5.97 -9.52
CA ALA A 5 -10.03 7.32 -8.98
C ALA A 5 -10.59 8.37 -9.97
N ASP A 6 -10.37 8.15 -11.27
CA ASP A 6 -10.82 9.07 -12.32
C ASP A 6 -12.32 8.90 -12.64
N VAL A 7 -12.88 7.70 -12.45
CA VAL A 7 -14.29 7.38 -12.76
C VAL A 7 -15.22 7.58 -11.55
N THR A 8 -14.67 7.59 -10.34
CA THR A 8 -15.46 7.69 -9.10
C THR A 8 -15.56 9.14 -8.63
N ARG A 9 -16.78 9.55 -8.26
CA ARG A 9 -17.01 10.83 -7.56
C ARG A 9 -16.21 10.84 -6.25
N GLU A 10 -15.68 11.98 -5.87
CA GLU A 10 -14.78 12.12 -4.73
C GLU A 10 -15.36 11.59 -3.42
N GLU A 11 -16.65 11.82 -3.20
CA GLU A 11 -17.42 11.34 -2.04
C GLU A 11 -17.46 9.80 -1.93
N GLN A 12 -17.40 9.10 -3.05
CA GLN A 12 -17.47 7.63 -3.11
C GLN A 12 -16.10 6.98 -3.34
N ARG A 13 -15.06 7.77 -3.64
CA ARG A 13 -13.73 7.28 -3.97
C ARG A 13 -13.12 6.40 -2.87
N THR A 14 -13.29 6.80 -1.61
CA THR A 14 -12.80 6.02 -0.47
C THR A 14 -13.47 4.64 -0.39
N LYS A 15 -14.79 4.58 -0.64
CA LYS A 15 -15.53 3.31 -0.68
C LYS A 15 -15.09 2.43 -1.85
N ALA A 16 -14.87 3.03 -3.02
CA ALA A 16 -14.39 2.31 -4.20
C ALA A 16 -12.97 1.75 -4.00
N MET A 17 -12.07 2.52 -3.39
CA MET A 17 -10.72 2.07 -3.05
C MET A 17 -10.74 0.97 -1.99
N ALA A 18 -11.62 1.08 -0.99
CA ALA A 18 -11.81 0.03 0.02
C ALA A 18 -12.35 -1.26 -0.61
N ALA A 19 -13.33 -1.16 -1.52
CA ALA A 19 -13.85 -2.32 -2.25
C ALA A 19 -12.76 -3.02 -3.08
N MET A 20 -11.87 -2.24 -3.71
CA MET A 20 -10.73 -2.78 -4.46
C MET A 20 -9.73 -3.50 -3.53
N GLY A 21 -9.41 -2.91 -2.38
CA GLY A 21 -8.57 -3.56 -1.38
C GLY A 21 -9.18 -4.86 -0.86
N MET A 22 -10.48 -4.86 -0.56
CA MET A 22 -11.22 -6.07 -0.17
C MET A 22 -11.21 -7.14 -1.27
N SER A 23 -11.33 -6.76 -2.54
CA SER A 23 -11.27 -7.71 -3.67
C SER A 23 -9.91 -8.39 -3.76
N ILE A 24 -8.81 -7.65 -3.55
CA ILE A 24 -7.44 -8.20 -3.54
C ILE A 24 -7.30 -9.17 -2.36
N GLY A 25 -7.70 -8.77 -1.15
CA GLY A 25 -7.66 -9.63 0.03
C GLY A 25 -8.48 -10.91 -0.13
N LEU A 26 -9.71 -10.79 -0.65
CA LEU A 26 -10.57 -11.94 -0.92
C LEU A 26 -9.96 -12.87 -1.96
N SER A 27 -9.38 -12.33 -3.03
CA SER A 27 -8.67 -13.13 -4.06
C SER A 27 -7.53 -13.93 -3.45
N PHE A 28 -6.80 -13.34 -2.50
CA PHE A 28 -5.72 -14.00 -1.78
C PHE A 28 -6.24 -15.18 -0.95
N VAL A 29 -7.32 -14.97 -0.17
CA VAL A 29 -7.98 -16.03 0.63
C VAL A 29 -8.45 -17.16 -0.27
N VAL A 30 -9.09 -16.83 -1.40
CA VAL A 30 -9.57 -17.82 -2.38
C VAL A 30 -8.40 -18.62 -2.97
N ALA A 31 -7.32 -17.94 -3.38
CA ALA A 31 -6.14 -18.61 -3.94
C ALA A 31 -5.49 -19.57 -2.93
N PHE A 32 -5.34 -19.16 -1.67
CA PHE A 32 -4.79 -20.01 -0.62
C PHE A 32 -5.68 -21.21 -0.29
N SER A 33 -7.00 -21.01 -0.28
CA SER A 33 -7.95 -22.07 0.04
C SER A 33 -8.12 -23.06 -1.10
N LEU A 34 -8.24 -22.58 -2.33
CA LEU A 34 -8.50 -23.43 -3.51
C LEU A 34 -7.22 -23.92 -4.19
N GLY A 35 -6.08 -23.25 -4.00
CA GLY A 35 -4.82 -23.58 -4.66
C GLY A 35 -4.39 -25.04 -4.47
N PRO A 36 -4.27 -25.54 -3.23
CA PRO A 36 -3.90 -26.94 -2.98
C PRO A 36 -4.89 -27.94 -3.57
N TRP A 37 -6.19 -27.67 -3.45
CA TRP A 37 -7.24 -28.51 -4.03
C TRP A 37 -7.17 -28.51 -5.56
N LEU A 38 -7.04 -27.36 -6.17
CA LEU A 38 -6.93 -27.23 -7.62
C LEU A 38 -5.66 -27.93 -8.13
N THR A 39 -4.53 -27.79 -7.41
CA THR A 39 -3.29 -28.49 -7.74
C THR A 39 -3.44 -30.00 -7.69
N SER A 40 -4.23 -30.53 -6.76
CA SER A 40 -4.49 -31.99 -6.68
C SER A 40 -5.32 -32.51 -7.84
N LEU A 41 -6.15 -31.66 -8.47
CA LEU A 41 -6.99 -32.04 -9.63
C LEU A 41 -6.24 -31.93 -10.96
N VAL A 42 -5.51 -30.83 -11.17
CA VAL A 42 -4.96 -30.50 -12.51
C VAL A 42 -3.42 -30.51 -12.54
N GLY A 43 -2.78 -30.74 -11.40
CA GLY A 43 -1.33 -30.66 -11.27
C GLY A 43 -0.79 -29.23 -11.38
N ILE A 44 0.52 -29.08 -11.22
CA ILE A 44 1.19 -27.77 -11.28
C ILE A 44 1.06 -27.15 -12.69
N SER A 45 1.27 -27.96 -13.73
CA SER A 45 1.11 -27.50 -15.13
C SER A 45 -0.31 -27.02 -15.41
N GLY A 46 -1.33 -27.72 -14.88
CA GLY A 46 -2.74 -27.33 -15.01
C GLY A 46 -3.05 -25.99 -14.34
N LEU A 47 -2.40 -25.67 -13.22
CA LEU A 47 -2.51 -24.35 -12.56
C LEU A 47 -2.09 -23.22 -13.49
N PHE A 48 -1.01 -23.37 -14.26
CA PHE A 48 -0.59 -22.38 -15.24
C PHE A 48 -1.62 -22.22 -16.37
N PHE A 49 -2.26 -23.31 -16.82
CA PHE A 49 -3.37 -23.21 -17.78
C PHE A 49 -4.58 -22.48 -17.21
N VAL A 50 -4.99 -22.77 -15.98
CA VAL A 50 -6.08 -22.06 -15.29
C VAL A 50 -5.77 -20.57 -15.18
N THR A 51 -4.57 -20.20 -14.73
CA THR A 51 -4.17 -18.78 -14.65
C THR A 51 -4.13 -18.09 -16.01
N THR A 52 -3.71 -18.81 -17.06
CA THR A 52 -3.75 -18.29 -18.44
C THR A 52 -5.19 -18.03 -18.88
N ILE A 53 -6.11 -18.95 -18.66
CA ILE A 53 -7.54 -18.78 -18.98
C ILE A 53 -8.12 -17.58 -18.23
N MET A 54 -7.84 -17.47 -16.93
CA MET A 54 -8.27 -16.32 -16.13
C MET A 54 -7.69 -15.00 -16.66
N GLY A 55 -6.44 -15.01 -17.12
CA GLY A 55 -5.81 -13.85 -17.76
C GLY A 55 -6.53 -13.45 -19.06
N LEU A 56 -6.89 -14.41 -19.90
CA LEU A 56 -7.64 -14.16 -21.12
C LEU A 56 -9.04 -13.60 -20.83
N ILE A 57 -9.73 -14.15 -19.81
CA ILE A 57 -11.02 -13.61 -19.33
C ILE A 57 -10.84 -12.17 -18.85
N ALA A 58 -9.79 -11.87 -18.09
CA ALA A 58 -9.50 -10.51 -17.62
C ALA A 58 -9.26 -9.55 -18.81
N ILE A 59 -8.54 -9.97 -19.83
CA ILE A 59 -8.36 -9.18 -21.08
C ILE A 59 -9.72 -8.95 -21.76
N ALA A 60 -10.57 -9.97 -21.88
CA ALA A 60 -11.90 -9.81 -22.44
C ALA A 60 -12.76 -8.84 -21.63
N MET A 61 -12.66 -8.87 -20.30
CA MET A 61 -13.37 -7.92 -19.41
C MET A 61 -12.92 -6.46 -19.61
N LEU A 62 -11.70 -6.20 -20.11
CA LEU A 62 -11.29 -4.85 -20.46
C LEU A 62 -12.17 -4.21 -21.54
N LEU A 63 -12.80 -5.00 -22.40
CA LEU A 63 -13.74 -4.51 -23.41
C LEU A 63 -15.03 -3.93 -22.79
N LEU A 64 -15.36 -4.31 -21.55
CA LEU A 64 -16.50 -3.81 -20.79
C LEU A 64 -16.18 -2.52 -20.02
N VAL A 65 -14.89 -2.16 -19.92
CA VAL A 65 -14.48 -0.95 -19.21
C VAL A 65 -14.90 0.28 -20.02
N PRO A 66 -15.66 1.23 -19.45
CA PRO A 66 -16.08 2.41 -20.14
C PRO A 66 -14.86 3.22 -20.62
N LYS A 67 -14.92 3.69 -21.86
CA LYS A 67 -13.90 4.60 -22.39
C LYS A 67 -13.96 5.90 -21.58
N VAL A 68 -12.98 6.10 -20.74
CA VAL A 68 -12.82 7.39 -20.05
C VAL A 68 -12.35 8.39 -21.12
N THR A 69 -13.19 9.37 -21.42
CA THR A 69 -12.77 10.54 -22.19
C THR A 69 -11.59 11.15 -21.43
N ARG A 70 -10.39 10.97 -21.96
CA ARG A 70 -9.22 11.67 -21.46
C ARG A 70 -9.50 13.16 -21.64
N HIS A 71 -9.99 13.81 -20.58
CA HIS A 71 -9.78 15.24 -20.51
C HIS A 71 -8.28 15.40 -20.58
N HIS A 72 -7.80 16.11 -21.60
CA HIS A 72 -6.38 16.41 -21.76
C HIS A 72 -5.95 17.08 -20.45
N ARG A 73 -5.47 16.26 -19.50
CA ARG A 73 -4.64 16.77 -18.42
C ARG A 73 -3.39 17.28 -19.16
N ASN A 74 -3.36 18.57 -19.43
CA ASN A 74 -2.13 19.25 -19.77
C ASN A 74 -1.21 19.09 -18.55
N TYR A 75 -0.56 17.93 -18.45
CA TYR A 75 0.55 17.78 -17.55
C TYR A 75 1.60 18.75 -18.03
N GLN A 76 1.75 19.88 -17.35
CA GLN A 76 2.79 20.87 -17.64
C GLN A 76 4.18 20.23 -17.60
N GLN A 77 4.30 19.03 -16.98
CA GLN A 77 5.54 18.28 -16.87
C GLN A 77 5.41 16.91 -17.56
N GLY A 78 6.37 16.60 -18.44
CA GLY A 78 6.48 15.27 -19.06
C GLY A 78 6.73 14.17 -18.03
N TYR A 79 6.43 12.91 -18.39
CA TYR A 79 6.57 11.73 -17.53
C TYR A 79 7.94 11.63 -16.82
N MET A 80 9.02 11.91 -17.53
CA MET A 80 10.39 11.86 -16.98
C MET A 80 10.63 12.93 -15.90
N ALA A 81 10.03 14.11 -16.03
CA ALA A 81 10.11 15.14 -15.01
C ALA A 81 9.35 14.73 -13.73
N GLN A 82 8.16 14.12 -13.87
CA GLN A 82 7.40 13.59 -12.76
C GLN A 82 8.14 12.44 -12.07
N LEU A 83 8.75 11.53 -12.83
CA LEU A 83 9.54 10.42 -12.29
C LEU A 83 10.75 10.96 -11.50
N LYS A 84 11.47 11.94 -12.07
CA LYS A 84 12.60 12.60 -11.39
C LYS A 84 12.14 13.28 -10.09
N GLN A 85 11.01 13.97 -10.12
CA GLN A 85 10.41 14.57 -8.93
C GLN A 85 10.13 13.55 -7.84
N VAL A 86 9.46 12.43 -8.20
CA VAL A 86 9.13 11.34 -7.25
C VAL A 86 10.39 10.75 -6.62
N ILE A 87 11.42 10.45 -7.44
CA ILE A 87 12.68 9.87 -6.95
C ILE A 87 13.49 10.86 -6.09
N GLN A 88 13.34 12.15 -6.29
CA GLN A 88 14.03 13.17 -5.48
C GLN A 88 13.37 13.40 -4.11
N MET A 89 12.12 12.94 -3.92
CA MET A 89 11.41 13.08 -2.64
C MET A 89 11.83 11.98 -1.65
N GLY A 90 12.65 12.35 -0.65
CA GLY A 90 13.21 11.40 0.32
C GLY A 90 12.17 10.56 1.05
N ASP A 91 11.03 11.14 1.44
CA ASP A 91 9.97 10.40 2.11
C ASP A 91 9.27 9.39 1.18
N LEU A 92 9.05 9.75 -0.10
CA LEU A 92 8.51 8.80 -1.07
C LEU A 92 9.47 7.63 -1.29
N ASN A 93 10.78 7.90 -1.40
CA ASN A 93 11.77 6.84 -1.54
C ASN A 93 11.80 5.90 -0.34
N ARG A 94 11.68 6.41 0.87
CA ARG A 94 11.59 5.56 2.07
C ARG A 94 10.34 4.70 2.05
N LEU A 95 9.21 5.20 1.54
CA LEU A 95 7.99 4.40 1.36
C LEU A 95 8.17 3.35 0.27
N HIS A 96 8.82 3.66 -0.87
CA HIS A 96 9.13 2.70 -1.93
C HIS A 96 10.08 1.60 -1.43
N VAL A 97 11.10 1.95 -0.66
CA VAL A 97 11.99 0.98 0.01
C VAL A 97 11.20 0.13 1.00
N SER A 98 10.23 0.71 1.70
CA SER A 98 9.39 -0.03 2.65
C SER A 98 8.51 -1.06 1.96
N VAL A 99 7.89 -0.72 0.83
CA VAL A 99 7.11 -1.68 0.03
C VAL A 99 8.02 -2.78 -0.53
N PHE A 100 9.20 -2.42 -1.01
CA PHE A 100 10.20 -3.38 -1.47
C PHE A 100 10.59 -4.37 -0.36
N ALA A 101 10.97 -3.87 0.82
CA ALA A 101 11.39 -4.69 1.95
C ALA A 101 10.26 -5.59 2.47
N LEU A 102 9.03 -5.06 2.56
CA LEU A 102 7.85 -5.80 2.97
C LEU A 102 7.60 -7.02 2.07
N HIS A 103 7.62 -6.82 0.74
CA HIS A 103 7.35 -7.88 -0.22
C HIS A 103 8.55 -8.82 -0.41
N LEU A 104 9.78 -8.33 -0.22
CA LEU A 104 10.96 -9.18 -0.15
C LEU A 104 10.84 -10.18 1.01
N LEU A 105 10.53 -9.68 2.21
CA LEU A 105 10.35 -10.53 3.38
C LEU A 105 9.18 -11.50 3.20
N LEU A 106 8.02 -11.02 2.71
CA LEU A 106 6.86 -11.86 2.46
C LEU A 106 7.19 -13.03 1.54
N THR A 107 7.78 -12.75 0.37
CA THR A 107 8.04 -13.79 -0.64
C THR A 107 9.14 -14.75 -0.16
N ALA A 108 10.16 -14.24 0.51
CA ALA A 108 11.17 -15.09 1.14
C ALA A 108 10.54 -16.02 2.18
N MET A 109 9.61 -15.50 3.01
CA MET A 109 8.86 -16.30 3.99
C MET A 109 8.02 -17.39 3.33
N PHE A 110 7.29 -17.07 2.24
CA PHE A 110 6.46 -18.07 1.54
C PHE A 110 7.27 -19.20 0.90
N ILE A 111 8.54 -18.98 0.59
CA ILE A 111 9.43 -20.02 0.09
C ILE A 111 10.10 -20.78 1.24
N TYR A 112 10.52 -20.08 2.28
CA TYR A 112 11.30 -20.66 3.36
C TYR A 112 10.45 -21.40 4.41
N VAL A 113 9.29 -20.84 4.80
CA VAL A 113 8.43 -21.37 5.86
C VAL A 113 7.88 -22.78 5.60
N PRO A 114 7.48 -23.16 4.36
CA PRO A 114 6.95 -24.50 4.13
C PRO A 114 7.86 -25.62 4.58
N SER A 115 9.18 -25.53 4.34
CA SER A 115 10.14 -26.52 4.80
C SER A 115 10.23 -26.57 6.33
N GLN A 116 10.13 -25.40 6.97
CA GLN A 116 10.18 -25.30 8.44
C GLN A 116 8.94 -25.91 9.11
N LEU A 117 7.76 -25.73 8.48
CA LEU A 117 6.51 -26.35 8.95
C LEU A 117 6.58 -27.88 8.88
N ILE A 118 7.19 -28.42 7.82
CA ILE A 118 7.36 -29.88 7.67
C ILE A 118 8.39 -30.39 8.70
N GLU A 119 9.55 -29.77 8.78
CA GLU A 119 10.69 -30.26 9.54
C GLU A 119 10.47 -30.12 11.06
N PHE A 120 10.04 -28.96 11.53
CA PHE A 120 9.96 -28.65 12.98
C PHE A 120 8.55 -28.69 13.56
N ALA A 121 7.52 -28.36 12.77
CA ALA A 121 6.15 -28.46 13.24
C ALA A 121 5.47 -29.79 12.92
N HIS A 122 6.11 -30.63 12.09
CA HIS A 122 5.58 -31.90 11.60
C HIS A 122 4.21 -31.75 10.90
N ILE A 123 4.01 -30.61 10.20
CA ILE A 123 2.79 -30.31 9.46
C ILE A 123 3.02 -30.63 7.98
N PRO A 124 2.33 -31.63 7.42
CA PRO A 124 2.52 -31.99 6.01
C PRO A 124 2.06 -30.87 5.08
N LEU A 125 2.67 -30.76 3.90
CA LEU A 125 2.40 -29.71 2.91
C LEU A 125 0.89 -29.56 2.58
N ALA A 126 0.17 -30.68 2.50
CA ALA A 126 -1.27 -30.68 2.24
C ALA A 126 -2.10 -29.94 3.32
N SER A 127 -1.56 -29.81 4.54
CA SER A 127 -2.21 -29.15 5.67
C SER A 127 -1.76 -27.69 5.88
N HIS A 128 -0.84 -27.17 5.07
CA HIS A 128 -0.34 -25.80 5.23
C HIS A 128 -1.44 -24.75 5.09
N GLY A 129 -2.45 -25.00 4.23
CA GLY A 129 -3.62 -24.14 4.14
C GLY A 129 -4.35 -23.94 5.48
N LEU A 130 -4.41 -24.99 6.31
CA LEU A 130 -5.00 -24.94 7.66
C LEU A 130 -4.17 -24.13 8.65
N VAL A 131 -2.90 -23.87 8.34
CA VAL A 131 -2.03 -22.97 9.14
C VAL A 131 -2.16 -21.53 8.65
N TYR A 132 -2.01 -21.30 7.35
CA TYR A 132 -2.00 -19.95 6.80
C TYR A 132 -3.36 -19.27 6.88
N LEU A 133 -4.46 -20.00 6.63
CA LEU A 133 -5.79 -19.40 6.63
C LEU A 133 -6.17 -18.80 8.00
N PRO A 134 -6.06 -19.51 9.14
CA PRO A 134 -6.30 -18.91 10.45
C PRO A 134 -5.37 -17.74 10.75
N LEU A 135 -4.09 -17.84 10.41
CA LEU A 135 -3.12 -16.75 10.63
C LEU A 135 -3.51 -15.49 9.85
N LEU A 136 -3.95 -15.64 8.60
CA LEU A 136 -4.42 -14.52 7.79
C LEU A 136 -5.70 -13.91 8.36
N VAL A 137 -6.68 -14.73 8.76
CA VAL A 137 -7.94 -14.24 9.35
C VAL A 137 -7.67 -13.48 10.65
N ILE A 138 -6.87 -14.06 11.55
CA ILE A 138 -6.48 -13.40 12.80
C ILE A 138 -5.73 -12.11 12.51
N SER A 139 -4.81 -12.10 11.56
CA SER A 139 -4.03 -10.91 11.23
C SER A 139 -4.89 -9.77 10.70
N LEU A 140 -5.92 -10.05 9.91
CA LEU A 140 -6.89 -9.04 9.46
C LEU A 140 -7.66 -8.44 10.64
N PHE A 141 -8.05 -9.27 11.61
CA PHE A 141 -8.74 -8.79 12.82
C PHE A 141 -7.92 -7.76 13.60
N PHE A 142 -6.60 -7.94 13.67
CA PHE A 142 -5.70 -6.97 14.32
C PHE A 142 -5.35 -5.78 13.41
N ALA A 143 -5.32 -5.97 12.08
CA ALA A 143 -5.02 -4.91 11.14
C ALA A 143 -6.08 -3.80 11.13
N PHE A 144 -7.36 -4.16 11.18
CA PHE A 144 -8.46 -3.18 11.14
C PHE A 144 -8.39 -2.12 12.24
N PRO A 145 -8.28 -2.46 13.55
CA PRO A 145 -8.15 -1.48 14.61
C PRO A 145 -6.89 -0.61 14.43
N SER A 146 -5.78 -1.21 14.01
CA SER A 146 -4.52 -0.50 13.79
C SER A 146 -4.65 0.58 12.72
N ILE A 147 -5.35 0.29 11.62
CA ILE A 147 -5.64 1.24 10.54
C ILE A 147 -6.52 2.38 11.05
N ILE A 148 -7.57 2.06 11.81
CA ILE A 148 -8.46 3.07 12.40
C ILE A 148 -7.67 3.99 13.34
N ILE A 149 -6.80 3.43 14.17
CA ILE A 149 -5.95 4.21 15.08
C ILE A 149 -4.99 5.11 14.28
N ALA A 150 -4.36 4.57 13.24
CA ALA A 150 -3.44 5.29 12.38
C ALA A 150 -4.10 6.50 11.71
N GLU A 151 -5.32 6.31 11.18
CA GLU A 151 -6.05 7.32 10.43
C GLU A 151 -6.76 8.32 11.34
N LYS A 152 -7.61 7.84 12.25
CA LYS A 152 -8.47 8.68 13.11
C LYS A 152 -7.65 9.53 14.08
N TYR A 153 -6.63 8.93 14.67
CA TYR A 153 -5.79 9.62 15.67
C TYR A 153 -4.49 10.19 15.07
N ARG A 154 -4.36 10.17 13.73
CA ARG A 154 -3.18 10.70 13.01
C ARG A 154 -1.85 10.12 13.54
N LYS A 155 -1.83 8.82 13.91
CA LYS A 155 -0.66 8.12 14.45
C LYS A 155 -0.01 7.16 13.45
N MET A 156 -0.10 7.47 12.16
CA MET A 156 0.34 6.56 11.09
C MET A 156 1.81 6.16 11.22
N ARG A 157 2.71 7.13 11.50
CA ARG A 157 4.13 6.84 11.71
C ARG A 157 4.38 5.92 12.91
N GLY A 158 3.67 6.14 14.02
CA GLY A 158 3.80 5.29 15.20
C GLY A 158 3.38 3.85 14.91
N ILE A 159 2.21 3.64 14.33
CA ILE A 159 1.70 2.31 13.96
C ILE A 159 2.63 1.64 12.95
N PHE A 160 3.16 2.39 11.98
CA PHE A 160 4.10 1.90 10.99
C PHE A 160 5.40 1.36 11.62
N LEU A 161 6.04 2.15 12.48
CA LEU A 161 7.26 1.72 13.18
C LEU A 161 6.98 0.53 14.12
N THR A 162 5.83 0.54 14.81
CA THR A 162 5.40 -0.59 15.65
C THR A 162 5.20 -1.87 14.82
N ALA A 163 4.63 -1.76 13.61
CA ALA A 163 4.47 -2.91 12.73
C ALA A 163 5.83 -3.47 12.25
N ILE A 164 6.79 -2.63 11.85
CA ILE A 164 8.13 -3.11 11.50
C ILE A 164 8.80 -3.77 12.71
N THR A 165 8.68 -3.17 13.89
CA THR A 165 9.17 -3.77 15.15
C THR A 165 8.50 -5.11 15.43
N GLY A 166 7.21 -5.24 15.14
CA GLY A 166 6.47 -6.50 15.21
C GLY A 166 7.02 -7.58 14.27
N ILE A 167 7.35 -7.22 13.01
CA ILE A 167 8.02 -8.12 12.06
C ILE A 167 9.35 -8.60 12.66
N ILE A 168 10.17 -7.68 13.18
CA ILE A 168 11.46 -8.03 13.80
C ILE A 168 11.23 -8.93 15.01
N ALA A 169 10.29 -8.63 15.89
CA ALA A 169 9.98 -9.45 17.05
C ALA A 169 9.55 -10.87 16.66
N GLY A 170 8.71 -11.02 15.63
CA GLY A 170 8.32 -12.32 15.09
C GLY A 170 9.54 -13.09 14.57
N LEU A 171 10.41 -12.44 13.81
CA LEU A 171 11.63 -13.07 13.28
C LEU A 171 12.63 -13.43 14.37
N LEU A 172 12.81 -12.59 15.41
CA LEU A 172 13.64 -12.90 16.55
C LEU A 172 13.10 -14.11 17.33
N LEU A 173 11.78 -14.20 17.52
CA LEU A 173 11.14 -15.34 18.13
C LEU A 173 11.46 -16.62 17.35
N LEU A 174 11.46 -16.55 16.01
CA LEU A 174 11.82 -17.66 15.13
C LEU A 174 13.30 -18.03 15.24
N ILE A 175 14.22 -17.07 15.37
CA ILE A 175 15.65 -17.38 15.56
C ILE A 175 15.89 -18.27 16.78
N PHE A 176 15.24 -17.96 17.90
CA PHE A 176 15.49 -18.65 19.16
C PHE A 176 14.58 -19.86 19.41
N GLY A 177 13.48 -19.99 18.70
CA GLY A 177 12.48 -21.00 19.03
C GLY A 177 11.87 -21.74 17.84
N TYR A 178 12.44 -21.70 16.64
CA TYR A 178 11.88 -22.35 15.44
C TYR A 178 11.66 -23.86 15.59
N GLN A 179 12.41 -24.52 16.47
CA GLN A 179 12.28 -25.95 16.75
C GLN A 179 10.96 -26.31 17.46
N SER A 180 10.33 -25.36 18.14
CA SER A 180 9.04 -25.57 18.77
C SER A 180 7.92 -25.18 17.80
N LYS A 181 7.01 -26.12 17.55
CA LYS A 181 5.80 -25.89 16.74
C LYS A 181 5.02 -24.64 17.20
N TYR A 182 4.84 -24.47 18.49
CA TYR A 182 4.05 -23.35 19.03
C TYR A 182 4.76 -22.01 18.84
N VAL A 183 6.09 -21.99 19.02
CA VAL A 183 6.89 -20.78 18.82
C VAL A 183 6.98 -20.43 17.34
N LEU A 184 7.10 -21.42 16.46
CA LEU A 184 7.07 -21.24 15.02
C LEU A 184 5.75 -20.60 14.58
N LEU A 185 4.62 -21.16 15.02
CA LEU A 185 3.30 -20.63 14.68
C LEU A 185 3.06 -19.23 15.28
N ALA A 186 3.52 -18.97 16.51
CA ALA A 186 3.43 -17.66 17.13
C ALA A 186 4.25 -16.60 16.39
N GLY A 187 5.50 -16.92 16.03
CA GLY A 187 6.37 -16.02 15.27
C GLY A 187 5.77 -15.67 13.89
N LEU A 188 5.24 -16.69 13.19
CA LEU A 188 4.50 -16.48 11.95
C LEU A 188 3.25 -15.61 12.15
N GLY A 189 2.50 -15.84 13.23
CA GLY A 189 1.32 -15.04 13.56
C GLY A 189 1.66 -13.56 13.75
N ILE A 190 2.69 -13.27 14.54
CA ILE A 190 3.17 -11.89 14.75
C ILE A 190 3.61 -11.26 13.44
N PHE A 191 4.37 -12.00 12.61
CA PHE A 191 4.81 -11.54 11.30
C PHE A 191 3.61 -11.17 10.41
N PHE A 192 2.61 -12.05 10.26
CA PHE A 192 1.46 -11.81 9.40
C PHE A 192 0.56 -10.68 9.90
N ILE A 193 0.39 -10.54 11.23
CA ILE A 193 -0.34 -9.38 11.81
C ILE A 193 0.35 -8.08 11.38
N ALA A 194 1.66 -7.98 11.61
CA ALA A 194 2.42 -6.79 11.28
C ALA A 194 2.45 -6.54 9.75
N PHE A 195 2.60 -7.59 8.96
CA PHE A 195 2.54 -7.53 7.50
C PHE A 195 1.21 -6.94 7.01
N ASN A 196 0.06 -7.43 7.47
CA ASN A 196 -1.25 -6.94 7.03
C ASN A 196 -1.50 -5.48 7.45
N VAL A 197 -1.01 -5.07 8.61
CA VAL A 197 -1.02 -3.65 9.02
C VAL A 197 -0.24 -2.81 8.02
N MET A 198 0.96 -3.24 7.64
CA MET A 198 1.82 -2.53 6.71
C MET A 198 1.24 -2.47 5.30
N GLU A 199 0.67 -3.57 4.80
CA GLU A 199 0.05 -3.67 3.48
C GLU A 199 -1.10 -2.67 3.32
N ALA A 200 -1.84 -2.41 4.38
CA ALA A 200 -2.91 -1.42 4.37
C ALA A 200 -2.41 0.02 4.54
N LEU A 201 -1.37 0.25 5.37
CA LEU A 201 -0.86 1.58 5.66
C LEU A 201 -0.05 2.18 4.51
N LEU A 202 0.80 1.37 3.85
CA LEU A 202 1.74 1.87 2.84
C LEU A 202 1.06 2.55 1.65
N PRO A 203 0.03 1.97 1.00
CA PRO A 203 -0.67 2.65 -0.10
C PRO A 203 -1.39 3.91 0.36
N SER A 204 -1.97 3.90 1.56
CA SER A 204 -2.63 5.08 2.15
C SER A 204 -1.63 6.20 2.39
N TRP A 205 -0.49 5.90 3.00
CA TRP A 205 0.56 6.89 3.25
C TRP A 205 1.14 7.45 1.95
N LEU A 206 1.48 6.59 1.00
CA LEU A 206 1.96 7.01 -0.31
C LEU A 206 0.98 7.96 -1.00
N SER A 207 -0.31 7.61 -0.99
CA SER A 207 -1.36 8.43 -1.58
C SER A 207 -1.48 9.82 -0.95
N LYS A 208 -1.19 9.95 0.34
CA LYS A 208 -1.20 11.22 1.09
C LYS A 208 0.06 12.05 0.85
N SER A 209 1.22 11.39 0.68
CA SER A 209 2.51 12.05 0.52
C SER A 209 2.82 12.43 -0.92
N ALA A 210 2.23 11.75 -1.90
CA ALA A 210 2.48 12.03 -3.30
C ALA A 210 1.81 13.35 -3.75
N PRO A 211 2.52 14.22 -4.50
CA PRO A 211 1.95 15.42 -5.11
C PRO A 211 0.80 15.06 -6.06
N ILE A 212 -0.21 15.92 -6.17
CA ILE A 212 -1.39 15.67 -7.00
C ILE A 212 -1.00 15.34 -8.45
N GLN A 213 -0.05 16.10 -9.01
CA GLN A 213 0.36 15.98 -10.42
C GLN A 213 1.15 14.69 -10.72
N SER A 214 1.94 14.19 -9.75
CA SER A 214 2.79 13.01 -9.90
C SER A 214 2.29 11.77 -9.15
N LYS A 215 1.05 11.80 -8.63
CA LYS A 215 0.47 10.72 -7.83
C LYS A 215 0.42 9.38 -8.58
N ALA A 216 0.02 9.39 -9.85
CA ALA A 216 -0.01 8.19 -10.67
C ALA A 216 1.40 7.61 -10.88
N THR A 217 2.38 8.47 -11.13
CA THR A 217 3.79 8.09 -11.26
C THR A 217 4.34 7.50 -9.96
N ALA A 218 4.06 8.13 -8.81
CA ALA A 218 4.46 7.61 -7.50
C ALA A 218 3.85 6.23 -7.23
N MET A 219 2.57 6.02 -7.55
CA MET A 219 1.92 4.70 -7.44
C MET A 219 2.54 3.67 -8.39
N GLY A 220 2.96 4.06 -9.60
CA GLY A 220 3.67 3.20 -10.53
C GLY A 220 5.04 2.76 -10.00
N VAL A 221 5.84 3.69 -9.47
CA VAL A 221 7.13 3.39 -8.83
C VAL A 221 6.92 2.45 -7.62
N ASN A 222 5.87 2.68 -6.83
CA ASN A 222 5.53 1.81 -5.71
C ASN A 222 5.23 0.37 -6.15
N ALA A 223 4.41 0.19 -7.20
CA ALA A 223 4.11 -1.13 -7.74
C ALA A 223 5.38 -1.82 -8.29
N SER A 224 6.26 -1.08 -8.98
CA SER A 224 7.55 -1.60 -9.43
C SER A 224 8.43 -2.04 -8.26
N SER A 225 8.49 -1.26 -7.18
CA SER A 225 9.21 -1.60 -5.96
C SER A 225 8.66 -2.86 -5.30
N GLN A 226 7.33 -3.02 -5.28
CA GLN A 226 6.64 -4.20 -4.79
C GLN A 226 7.07 -5.46 -5.52
N PHE A 227 6.99 -5.46 -6.85
CA PHE A 227 7.36 -6.62 -7.67
C PHE A 227 8.86 -6.91 -7.64
N LEU A 228 9.72 -5.90 -7.60
CA LEU A 228 11.16 -6.09 -7.39
C LEU A 228 11.43 -6.71 -6.02
N GLY A 229 10.75 -6.26 -4.97
CA GLY A 229 10.83 -6.89 -3.64
C GLY A 229 10.46 -8.36 -3.69
N ALA A 230 9.32 -8.70 -4.31
CA ALA A 230 8.91 -10.08 -4.46
C ALA A 230 9.91 -10.92 -5.25
N PHE A 231 10.50 -10.39 -6.33
CA PHE A 231 11.53 -11.07 -7.11
C PHE A 231 12.78 -11.39 -6.27
N PHE A 232 13.34 -10.38 -5.61
CA PHE A 232 14.51 -10.59 -4.74
C PHE A 232 14.20 -11.46 -3.53
N GLY A 233 12.99 -11.36 -2.98
CA GLY A 233 12.51 -12.21 -1.91
C GLY A 233 12.43 -13.68 -2.33
N GLY A 234 11.95 -13.94 -3.56
CA GLY A 234 11.94 -15.27 -4.14
C GLY A 234 13.33 -15.88 -4.27
N THR A 235 14.27 -15.12 -4.80
CA THR A 235 15.67 -15.52 -4.94
C THR A 235 16.31 -15.79 -3.56
N LEU A 236 16.11 -14.87 -2.62
CA LEU A 236 16.62 -15.00 -1.26
C LEU A 236 16.04 -16.25 -0.57
N GLY A 237 14.72 -16.43 -0.59
CA GLY A 237 14.04 -17.57 0.01
C GLY A 237 14.59 -18.91 -0.51
N GLY A 238 14.84 -19.00 -1.83
CA GLY A 238 15.48 -20.16 -2.43
C GLY A 238 16.90 -20.39 -1.92
N GLN A 239 17.70 -19.34 -1.75
CA GLN A 239 19.05 -19.44 -1.19
C GLN A 239 19.01 -19.85 0.30
N LEU A 240 18.07 -19.33 1.08
CA LEU A 240 17.92 -19.70 2.49
C LEU A 240 17.62 -21.18 2.68
N LEU A 241 16.90 -21.83 1.75
CA LEU A 241 16.65 -23.28 1.77
C LEU A 241 17.92 -24.10 1.61
N MET A 242 18.97 -23.56 1.00
CA MET A 242 20.24 -24.23 0.82
C MET A 242 21.15 -24.14 2.06
N LEU A 243 20.78 -23.33 3.05
CA LEU A 243 21.55 -23.17 4.27
C LEU A 243 21.36 -24.37 5.20
N HIS A 244 22.46 -24.94 5.69
CA HIS A 244 22.44 -26.06 6.65
C HIS A 244 21.98 -25.62 8.05
N ASN A 245 22.00 -24.31 8.33
CA ASN A 245 21.61 -23.75 9.63
C ASN A 245 20.40 -22.84 9.51
N THR A 246 19.29 -23.32 10.00
CA THR A 246 18.00 -22.63 9.96
C THR A 246 18.01 -21.30 10.72
N ALA A 247 18.75 -21.21 11.84
CA ALA A 247 18.84 -19.95 12.59
C ALA A 247 19.52 -18.84 11.78
N ILE A 248 20.48 -19.17 10.90
CA ILE A 248 21.09 -18.19 10.01
C ILE A 248 20.06 -17.65 9.03
N GLY A 249 19.19 -18.50 8.47
CA GLY A 249 18.11 -18.07 7.57
C GLY A 249 17.18 -17.04 8.23
N TRP A 250 16.72 -17.32 9.43
CA TRP A 250 15.91 -16.38 10.22
C TRP A 250 16.67 -15.10 10.55
N SER A 251 17.99 -15.20 10.86
CA SER A 251 18.82 -14.04 11.18
C SER A 251 19.02 -13.11 9.97
N VAL A 252 19.15 -13.66 8.77
CA VAL A 252 19.23 -12.87 7.52
C VAL A 252 17.95 -12.07 7.32
N LEU A 253 16.77 -12.70 7.47
CA LEU A 253 15.49 -12.01 7.34
C LEU A 253 15.31 -10.93 8.42
N ALA A 254 15.71 -11.21 9.67
CA ALA A 254 15.69 -10.23 10.75
C ALA A 254 16.63 -9.06 10.49
N GLY A 255 17.83 -9.31 9.95
CA GLY A 255 18.79 -8.28 9.57
C GLY A 255 18.23 -7.32 8.52
N ILE A 256 17.54 -7.86 7.50
CA ILE A 256 16.86 -7.04 6.48
C ILE A 256 15.76 -6.17 7.13
N ALA A 257 14.95 -6.74 8.02
CA ALA A 257 13.91 -6.01 8.73
C ALA A 257 14.49 -4.90 9.63
N ILE A 258 15.63 -5.14 10.29
CA ILE A 258 16.32 -4.12 11.10
C ILE A 258 16.84 -2.98 10.22
N ILE A 259 17.49 -3.29 9.10
CA ILE A 259 17.96 -2.26 8.14
C ILE A 259 16.76 -1.44 7.64
N TRP A 260 15.66 -2.09 7.32
CA TRP A 260 14.43 -1.41 6.92
C TRP A 260 13.92 -0.48 8.04
N LEU A 261 13.89 -0.92 9.29
CA LEU A 261 13.50 -0.10 10.42
C LEU A 261 14.38 1.16 10.53
N LEU A 262 15.71 1.00 10.42
CA LEU A 262 16.66 2.12 10.47
C LEU A 262 16.40 3.16 9.38
N ILE A 263 16.15 2.72 8.15
CA ILE A 263 15.79 3.61 7.03
C ILE A 263 14.46 4.33 7.32
N SER A 264 13.54 3.63 7.97
CA SER A 264 12.18 4.13 8.25
C SER A 264 12.11 5.17 9.36
N PHE A 265 13.10 5.25 10.26
CA PHE A 265 13.14 6.28 11.31
C PHE A 265 13.14 7.71 10.78
N GLY A 266 13.69 7.92 9.58
CA GLY A 266 13.72 9.24 8.93
C GLY A 266 12.40 9.64 8.26
N LEU A 267 11.35 8.81 8.28
CA LEU A 267 10.03 9.14 7.72
C LEU A 267 9.34 10.21 8.57
N ALA A 268 8.91 11.29 7.92
CA ALA A 268 8.09 12.31 8.57
C ALA A 268 6.63 11.82 8.70
N GLN A 269 5.89 12.31 9.70
CA GLN A 269 4.45 12.03 9.81
C GLN A 269 3.73 12.50 8.54
N PRO A 270 2.85 11.68 7.93
CA PRO A 270 2.11 12.10 6.75
C PRO A 270 1.19 13.27 7.07
N ARG A 271 1.03 14.18 6.11
CA ARG A 271 0.04 15.24 6.21
C ARG A 271 -1.33 14.65 5.93
N TYR A 272 -2.29 14.90 6.82
CA TYR A 272 -3.67 14.43 6.68
C TYR A 272 -4.49 15.47 5.92
N LEU A 273 -4.25 15.56 4.62
CA LEU A 273 -4.90 16.53 3.75
C LEU A 273 -6.14 15.92 3.10
N SER A 274 -7.21 16.68 3.08
CA SER A 274 -8.41 16.39 2.30
C SER A 274 -8.30 17.09 0.96
N SER A 275 -8.63 16.38 -0.13
CA SER A 275 -8.72 17.02 -1.45
C SER A 275 -10.12 17.57 -1.64
N ILE A 276 -10.22 18.84 -1.94
CA ILE A 276 -11.47 19.52 -2.29
C ILE A 276 -11.35 19.95 -3.74
N VAL A 277 -12.44 19.77 -4.49
CA VAL A 277 -12.55 20.26 -5.88
C VAL A 277 -13.50 21.44 -5.88
N LEU A 278 -12.99 22.59 -6.27
CA LEU A 278 -13.78 23.81 -6.34
C LEU A 278 -13.90 24.28 -7.80
N PRO A 279 -15.04 24.79 -8.23
CA PRO A 279 -15.17 25.40 -9.55
C PRO A 279 -14.28 26.64 -9.60
N LEU A 280 -13.61 26.86 -10.73
CA LEU A 280 -12.85 28.06 -10.96
C LEU A 280 -13.85 29.24 -11.09
N PRO A 281 -13.69 30.30 -10.30
CA PRO A 281 -14.40 31.53 -10.57
C PRO A 281 -13.92 32.09 -11.94
N GLN A 282 -14.74 32.87 -12.60
CA GLN A 282 -14.38 33.58 -13.83
C GLN A 282 -13.34 34.67 -13.51
N VAL A 283 -12.13 34.27 -13.22
CA VAL A 283 -11.04 35.18 -12.81
C VAL A 283 -10.04 35.30 -13.94
N GLN A 284 -9.77 36.52 -14.37
CA GLN A 284 -8.79 36.80 -15.43
C GLN A 284 -7.33 36.53 -15.01
N GLN A 285 -7.04 36.32 -13.69
CA GLN A 285 -5.69 36.17 -13.14
C GLN A 285 -5.60 34.91 -12.26
N VAL A 286 -5.47 33.74 -12.87
CA VAL A 286 -5.38 32.44 -12.17
C VAL A 286 -4.20 32.39 -11.18
N ASN A 287 -3.08 33.03 -11.50
CA ASN A 287 -1.90 33.02 -10.66
C ASN A 287 -2.10 33.79 -9.35
N GLU A 288 -2.76 34.94 -9.42
CA GLU A 288 -3.06 35.75 -8.25
C GLU A 288 -4.04 35.03 -7.31
N TRP A 289 -5.07 34.44 -7.89
CA TRP A 289 -6.04 33.63 -7.16
C TRP A 289 -5.42 32.41 -6.49
N THR A 290 -4.48 31.72 -7.17
CA THR A 290 -3.71 30.61 -6.58
C THR A 290 -2.86 31.07 -5.39
N THR A 291 -2.25 32.25 -5.50
CA THR A 291 -1.45 32.83 -4.43
C THR A 291 -2.30 33.22 -3.22
N GLN A 292 -3.48 33.80 -3.47
CA GLN A 292 -4.43 34.12 -2.40
C GLN A 292 -4.91 32.88 -1.67
N LEU A 293 -5.20 31.79 -2.39
CA LEU A 293 -5.58 30.52 -1.78
C LEU A 293 -4.47 29.92 -0.93
N LEU A 294 -3.23 29.92 -1.43
CA LEU A 294 -2.09 29.41 -0.68
C LEU A 294 -1.76 30.24 0.56
N ALA A 295 -2.21 31.50 0.62
CA ALA A 295 -2.07 32.35 1.80
C ALA A 295 -3.06 31.99 2.93
N ILE A 296 -4.15 31.26 2.62
CA ILE A 296 -5.13 30.83 3.61
C ILE A 296 -4.56 29.71 4.46
N ARG A 297 -4.61 29.88 5.76
CA ARG A 297 -4.13 28.86 6.72
C ARG A 297 -4.88 27.54 6.54
N GLY A 298 -4.14 26.46 6.41
CA GLY A 298 -4.68 25.12 6.21
C GLY A 298 -4.78 24.68 4.75
N ILE A 299 -4.49 25.56 3.79
CA ILE A 299 -4.33 25.18 2.38
C ILE A 299 -2.86 24.91 2.10
N GLU A 300 -2.54 23.70 1.64
CA GLU A 300 -1.18 23.22 1.45
C GLU A 300 -0.79 23.07 -0.03
N GLU A 301 -1.75 22.80 -0.89
CA GLU A 301 -1.49 22.61 -2.32
C GLU A 301 -2.72 23.04 -3.13
N VAL A 302 -2.49 23.81 -4.18
CA VAL A 302 -3.53 24.25 -5.12
C VAL A 302 -3.07 23.88 -6.52
N VAL A 303 -3.89 23.11 -7.24
CA VAL A 303 -3.66 22.75 -8.63
C VAL A 303 -4.84 23.21 -9.45
N VAL A 304 -4.64 24.23 -10.27
CA VAL A 304 -5.68 24.79 -11.15
C VAL A 304 -5.70 24.01 -12.46
N MET A 305 -6.90 23.61 -12.89
CA MET A 305 -7.16 22.99 -14.17
C MET A 305 -8.09 23.88 -15.00
N PRO A 306 -7.55 24.80 -15.79
CA PRO A 306 -8.36 25.75 -16.57
C PRO A 306 -9.30 25.06 -17.54
N ASP A 307 -8.84 23.96 -18.17
CA ASP A 307 -9.61 23.20 -19.17
C ASP A 307 -10.87 22.55 -18.56
N GLN A 308 -10.86 22.28 -17.26
CA GLN A 308 -12.00 21.69 -16.53
C GLN A 308 -12.78 22.73 -15.74
N GLN A 309 -12.31 23.96 -15.71
CA GLN A 309 -12.83 25.04 -14.87
C GLN A 309 -12.92 24.67 -13.38
N VAL A 310 -11.94 23.90 -12.88
CA VAL A 310 -11.85 23.48 -11.48
C VAL A 310 -10.45 23.68 -10.90
N ALA A 311 -10.40 23.85 -9.59
CA ALA A 311 -9.18 23.82 -8.81
C ALA A 311 -9.23 22.65 -7.81
N TYR A 312 -8.16 21.88 -7.76
CA TYR A 312 -7.92 20.85 -6.74
C TYR A 312 -7.11 21.48 -5.62
N ILE A 313 -7.66 21.46 -4.41
CA ILE A 313 -7.05 22.07 -3.25
C ILE A 313 -6.84 20.98 -2.20
N LYS A 314 -5.61 20.87 -1.67
CA LYS A 314 -5.34 20.05 -0.50
C LYS A 314 -5.43 20.90 0.77
N VAL A 315 -6.29 20.48 1.66
CA VAL A 315 -6.64 21.23 2.88
C VAL A 315 -6.44 20.37 4.11
N ASP A 316 -5.76 20.88 5.11
CA ASP A 316 -5.78 20.32 6.46
C ASP A 316 -6.98 20.86 7.23
N LYS A 317 -8.04 20.04 7.33
CA LYS A 317 -9.29 20.41 8.01
C LYS A 317 -9.14 20.84 9.48
N GLN A 318 -8.07 20.39 10.16
CA GLN A 318 -7.83 20.78 11.55
C GLN A 318 -7.13 22.13 11.68
N SER A 319 -6.38 22.52 10.65
CA SER A 319 -5.69 23.80 10.60
C SER A 319 -6.56 24.94 10.07
N LEU A 320 -7.71 24.61 9.47
CA LEU A 320 -8.71 25.55 8.99
C LEU A 320 -9.52 26.11 10.16
N ASP A 321 -9.18 27.32 10.57
CA ASP A 321 -9.96 28.07 11.55
C ASP A 321 -11.19 28.76 10.91
N ASP A 322 -12.04 29.36 11.73
CA ASP A 322 -13.27 30.02 11.26
C ASP A 322 -12.96 31.26 10.38
N ALA A 323 -11.79 31.88 10.53
CA ALA A 323 -11.34 32.97 9.67
C ALA A 323 -11.02 32.43 8.27
N SER A 324 -10.22 31.39 8.17
CA SER A 324 -9.87 30.72 6.92
C SER A 324 -11.10 30.20 6.16
N ARG A 325 -12.11 29.70 6.88
CA ARG A 325 -13.39 29.28 6.27
C ARG A 325 -14.16 30.45 5.68
N ARG A 326 -14.17 31.60 6.36
CA ARG A 326 -14.78 32.84 5.85
C ARG A 326 -14.07 33.34 4.60
N ASP A 327 -12.73 33.34 4.62
CA ASP A 327 -11.93 33.78 3.48
C ASP A 327 -12.19 32.88 2.25
N LEU A 328 -12.30 31.56 2.44
CA LEU A 328 -12.69 30.63 1.39
C LEU A 328 -14.10 30.93 0.87
N THR A 329 -15.06 31.18 1.75
CA THR A 329 -16.43 31.50 1.37
C THR A 329 -16.51 32.81 0.58
N GLN A 330 -15.72 33.82 0.95
CA GLN A 330 -15.63 35.07 0.22
C GLN A 330 -15.02 34.90 -1.17
N LEU A 331 -13.95 34.11 -1.30
CA LEU A 331 -13.27 33.86 -2.58
C LEU A 331 -14.15 33.07 -3.56
N PHE A 332 -15.03 32.20 -3.08
CA PHE A 332 -15.87 31.33 -3.92
C PHE A 332 -17.33 31.79 -4.03
N GLY A 333 -17.76 32.75 -3.23
CA GLY A 333 -19.15 33.28 -3.23
C GLY A 333 -20.22 32.25 -2.82
N LYS A 334 -19.82 31.10 -2.28
CA LYS A 334 -20.67 30.02 -1.77
C LYS A 334 -20.05 29.36 -0.57
N GLU A 335 -20.87 28.87 0.35
CA GLU A 335 -20.42 28.06 1.48
C GLU A 335 -19.75 26.79 0.94
N VAL A 336 -18.44 26.68 1.19
CA VAL A 336 -17.66 25.52 0.77
C VAL A 336 -17.87 24.44 1.82
N ALA A 337 -18.58 23.36 1.46
CA ALA A 337 -18.71 22.20 2.32
C ALA A 337 -17.34 21.53 2.48
N ILE A 338 -16.70 21.74 3.64
CA ILE A 338 -15.35 21.26 3.98
C ILE A 338 -15.43 20.11 4.99
#